data_00fd51093ae5ff2efc26eec6b60d7122
#
_entry.id   00fd51093ae5ff2efc26eec6b60d7122
#
_cell.length_a   1.000
_cell.length_b   1.000
_cell.length_c   1.000
_cell.angle_alpha   90.00
_cell.angle_beta   90.00
_cell.angle_gamma   90.00
#
_symmetry.space_group_name_H-M   'P 1'
#
loop_
_entity.id
_entity.type
_entity.pdbx_description
1 polymer ?
#
loop_
_entity_poly.entity_id
_entity_poly.type
_entity_poly.pdbx_seq_one_letter_code
_entity_poly.pdbx_strand_id
1 'polypeptide(L)'
;MPELPYIARPCRDCPFRNDTLKEWLGAERMQEILGADSFVCHKKTDKQCAGHMLIKGNDNLFVRVAGRMGIPLELSGRELVFENEQDCIEHHRRR
;
A
#
# COMPACT_ATOMS: atom_id res chain seq x y z
N MET A 1 -7.62 -13.40 -20.00
CA MET A 1 -6.77 -12.21 -19.84
C MET A 1 -5.71 -12.49 -18.79
N PRO A 2 -4.47 -12.08 -19.05
CA PRO A 2 -3.45 -12.28 -18.04
C PRO A 2 -3.75 -11.40 -16.81
N GLU A 3 -3.52 -11.94 -15.63
CA GLU A 3 -3.68 -11.19 -14.41
C GLU A 3 -2.55 -10.17 -14.28
N LEU A 4 -2.86 -9.00 -13.70
CA LEU A 4 -1.86 -8.00 -13.42
C LEU A 4 -0.96 -8.49 -12.27
N PRO A 5 0.35 -8.13 -12.27
CA PRO A 5 1.25 -8.48 -11.17
C PRO A 5 1.04 -7.63 -9.92
N TYR A 6 0.02 -6.81 -9.91
CA TYR A 6 -0.30 -5.92 -8.80
C TYR A 6 -1.81 -5.80 -8.64
N ILE A 7 -2.21 -5.37 -7.43
CA ILE A 7 -3.61 -5.04 -7.16
C ILE A 7 -3.82 -3.59 -7.58
N ALA A 8 -4.85 -3.34 -8.41
CA ALA A 8 -5.08 -1.99 -8.95
C ALA A 8 -5.81 -1.06 -7.96
N ARG A 9 -6.48 -1.62 -6.96
CA ARG A 9 -7.26 -0.85 -5.99
C ARG A 9 -7.08 -1.49 -4.61
N PRO A 10 -7.00 -0.69 -3.51
CA PRO A 10 -6.87 -1.27 -2.18
C PRO A 10 -7.97 -2.28 -1.88
N CYS A 11 -7.59 -3.46 -1.39
CA CYS A 11 -8.56 -4.47 -1.04
C CYS A 11 -9.35 -4.06 0.20
N ARG A 12 -10.50 -4.71 0.43
CA ARG A 12 -11.40 -4.36 1.51
C ARG A 12 -10.73 -4.35 2.88
N ASP A 13 -9.82 -5.29 3.11
CA ASP A 13 -9.14 -5.45 4.40
C ASP A 13 -7.71 -4.90 4.38
N CYS A 14 -7.40 -4.01 3.46
CA CYS A 14 -6.06 -3.44 3.32
C CYS A 14 -5.69 -2.58 4.54
N PRO A 15 -4.54 -2.81 5.19
CA PRO A 15 -4.15 -2.01 6.36
C PRO A 15 -3.82 -0.56 6.03
N PHE A 16 -3.66 -0.23 4.76
CA PHE A 16 -3.38 1.15 4.33
C PHE A 16 -4.64 1.96 4.05
N ARG A 17 -5.81 1.34 4.16
CA ARG A 17 -7.08 2.07 3.98
C ARG A 17 -7.36 2.94 5.20
N ASN A 18 -7.90 4.13 4.95
CA ASN A 18 -8.23 5.07 6.04
C ASN A 18 -9.44 4.63 6.87
N ASP A 19 -10.17 3.59 6.41
CA ASP A 19 -11.30 3.03 7.13
C ASP A 19 -11.00 1.68 7.81
N THR A 20 -9.71 1.29 7.83
CA THR A 20 -9.31 0.04 8.47
C THR A 20 -9.39 0.13 10.00
N LEU A 21 -9.30 -1.00 10.68
CA LEU A 21 -9.40 -1.06 12.14
C LEU A 21 -8.28 -0.24 12.81
N LYS A 22 -8.69 0.58 13.78
CA LYS A 22 -7.71 1.31 14.60
C LYS A 22 -6.93 0.33 15.47
N GLU A 23 -5.68 0.67 15.75
CA GLU A 23 -4.82 -0.09 16.66
C GLU A 23 -4.60 -1.54 16.23
N TRP A 24 -4.77 -1.82 14.94
CA TRP A 24 -4.72 -3.18 14.42
C TRP A 24 -3.30 -3.76 14.43
N LEU A 25 -2.37 -3.15 13.69
CA LEU A 25 -1.03 -3.71 13.53
C LEU A 25 0.01 -3.14 14.51
N GLY A 26 -0.26 -1.97 15.07
CA GLY A 26 0.69 -1.26 15.91
C GLY A 26 1.61 -0.37 15.10
N ALA A 27 2.10 0.70 15.74
CA ALA A 27 2.93 1.70 15.05
C ALA A 27 4.24 1.10 14.53
N GLU A 28 4.90 0.24 15.32
CA GLU A 28 6.17 -0.36 14.91
C GLU A 28 6.04 -1.19 13.65
N ARG A 29 5.00 -2.02 13.58
CA ARG A 29 4.75 -2.86 12.41
C ARG A 29 4.45 -2.02 11.18
N MET A 30 3.66 -0.95 11.33
CA MET A 30 3.36 -0.06 10.21
C MET A 30 4.60 0.69 9.75
N GLN A 31 5.49 1.09 10.67
CA GLN A 31 6.75 1.72 10.30
C GLN A 31 7.63 0.78 9.49
N GLU A 32 7.69 -0.50 9.87
CA GLU A 32 8.45 -1.50 9.12
C GLU A 32 7.89 -1.67 7.71
N ILE A 33 6.57 -1.81 7.58
CA ILE A 33 5.92 -2.03 6.30
C ILE A 33 6.09 -0.82 5.39
N LEU A 34 5.86 0.38 5.92
CA LEU A 34 5.98 1.61 5.14
C LEU A 34 7.43 1.97 4.84
N GLY A 35 8.36 1.47 5.63
CA GLY A 35 9.79 1.65 5.37
C GLY A 35 10.33 0.70 4.31
N ALA A 36 9.57 -0.34 3.95
CA ALA A 36 9.99 -1.28 2.93
C ALA A 36 9.85 -0.65 1.54
N ASP A 37 10.70 -1.09 0.61
CA ASP A 37 10.66 -0.58 -0.77
C ASP A 37 9.42 -1.01 -1.53
N SER A 38 8.86 -2.17 -1.17
CA SER A 38 7.64 -2.70 -1.78
C SER A 38 6.92 -3.60 -0.77
N PHE A 39 5.68 -3.90 -1.05
CA PHE A 39 4.88 -4.74 -0.16
C PHE A 39 3.86 -5.52 -0.98
N VAL A 40 3.81 -6.83 -0.78
CA VAL A 40 2.81 -7.67 -1.44
C VAL A 40 1.50 -7.64 -0.67
N CYS A 41 0.39 -7.86 -1.38
CA CYS A 41 -0.93 -7.89 -0.76
C CYS A 41 -1.00 -9.05 0.26
N HIS A 42 -1.49 -8.78 1.46
CA HIS A 42 -1.57 -9.80 2.50
C HIS A 42 -2.54 -10.93 2.17
N LYS A 43 -3.46 -10.70 1.25
CA LYS A 43 -4.42 -11.72 0.79
C LYS A 43 -3.94 -12.42 -0.47
N LYS A 44 -3.30 -11.67 -1.38
CA LYS A 44 -2.79 -12.19 -2.65
C LYS A 44 -1.29 -11.96 -2.68
N THR A 45 -0.55 -12.85 -2.03
CA THR A 45 0.87 -12.68 -1.77
C THR A 45 1.74 -12.70 -3.02
N ASP A 46 1.16 -13.03 -4.17
CA ASP A 46 1.84 -12.96 -5.46
C ASP A 46 1.66 -11.62 -6.18
N LYS A 47 0.97 -10.65 -5.56
CA LYS A 47 0.68 -9.35 -6.18
C LYS A 47 1.10 -8.20 -5.29
N GLN A 48 1.56 -7.10 -5.90
CA GLN A 48 1.93 -5.89 -5.19
C GLN A 48 0.69 -5.22 -4.57
N CYS A 49 0.85 -4.68 -3.38
CA CYS A 49 -0.24 -4.05 -2.64
C CYS A 49 -0.54 -2.65 -3.18
N ALA A 50 -1.78 -2.42 -3.60
CA ALA A 50 -2.20 -1.11 -4.10
C ALA A 50 -2.07 -0.01 -3.04
N GLY A 51 -2.44 -0.31 -1.79
CA GLY A 51 -2.36 0.67 -0.71
C GLY A 51 -0.94 1.16 -0.47
N HIS A 52 0.02 0.25 -0.46
CA HIS A 52 1.43 0.60 -0.28
C HIS A 52 1.91 1.50 -1.43
N MET A 53 1.57 1.12 -2.67
CA MET A 53 1.96 1.91 -3.83
C MET A 53 1.32 3.30 -3.84
N LEU A 54 0.06 3.40 -3.43
CA LEU A 54 -0.66 4.67 -3.40
C LEU A 54 -0.11 5.62 -2.34
N ILE A 55 0.24 5.11 -1.16
CA ILE A 55 0.78 5.94 -0.08
C ILE A 55 2.21 6.37 -0.39
N LYS A 56 3.05 5.44 -0.83
CA LYS A 56 4.47 5.72 -1.05
C LYS A 56 4.77 6.37 -2.39
N GLY A 57 3.91 6.18 -3.39
CA GLY A 57 4.16 6.75 -4.71
C GLY A 57 5.51 6.33 -5.26
N ASN A 58 6.34 7.28 -5.67
CA ASN A 58 7.65 7.01 -6.26
C ASN A 58 8.67 6.42 -5.30
N ASP A 59 8.38 6.38 -4.01
CA ASP A 59 9.23 5.70 -3.01
C ASP A 59 9.00 4.19 -3.02
N ASN A 60 7.96 3.72 -3.68
CA ASN A 60 7.73 2.30 -3.86
C ASN A 60 8.56 1.79 -5.04
N LEU A 61 9.33 0.72 -4.83
CA LEU A 61 10.22 0.18 -5.85
C LEU A 61 9.48 -0.26 -7.11
N PHE A 62 8.33 -0.91 -6.95
CA PHE A 62 7.55 -1.38 -8.11
C PHE A 62 7.08 -0.19 -8.96
N VAL A 63 6.62 0.88 -8.32
CA VAL A 63 6.19 2.10 -9.01
C VAL A 63 7.37 2.72 -9.77
N ARG A 64 8.54 2.81 -9.13
CA ARG A 64 9.73 3.38 -9.77
C ARG A 64 10.18 2.57 -10.98
N VAL A 65 10.19 1.25 -10.85
CA VAL A 65 10.60 0.38 -11.96
C VAL A 65 9.63 0.51 -13.13
N ALA A 66 8.32 0.51 -12.85
CA ALA A 66 7.32 0.70 -13.89
C ALA A 66 7.49 2.03 -14.62
N GLY A 67 7.78 3.10 -13.85
CA GLY A 67 8.03 4.41 -14.43
C GLY A 67 9.23 4.44 -15.35
N ARG A 68 10.32 3.78 -14.96
CA ARG A 68 11.54 3.69 -15.79
C ARG A 68 11.30 2.92 -17.08
N MET A 69 10.46 1.90 -17.01
CA MET A 69 10.14 1.07 -18.18
C MET A 69 9.04 1.66 -19.05
N GLY A 70 8.47 2.80 -18.64
CA GLY A 70 7.38 3.42 -19.37
C GLY A 70 6.08 2.64 -19.30
N ILE A 71 5.90 1.82 -18.25
CA ILE A 71 4.69 1.03 -18.06
C ILE A 71 3.71 1.81 -17.19
N PRO A 72 2.53 2.20 -17.71
CA PRO A 72 1.55 2.90 -16.87
C PRO A 72 0.90 1.92 -15.89
N LEU A 73 0.85 2.31 -14.62
CA LEU A 73 0.14 1.55 -13.61
C LEU A 73 -1.28 2.11 -13.48
N GLU A 74 -2.27 1.24 -13.57
CA GLU A 74 -3.67 1.63 -13.49
C GLU A 74 -4.16 1.53 -12.05
N LEU A 75 -3.64 2.40 -11.19
CA LEU A 75 -4.03 2.43 -9.78
C LEU A 75 -5.23 3.33 -9.56
N SER A 76 -6.14 2.89 -8.69
CA SER A 76 -7.31 3.66 -8.30
C SER A 76 -7.52 3.55 -6.79
N GLY A 77 -8.40 4.39 -6.24
CA GLY A 77 -8.71 4.33 -4.82
C GLY A 77 -7.76 5.13 -3.93
N ARG A 78 -7.11 6.17 -4.48
CA ARG A 78 -6.22 7.03 -3.68
C ARG A 78 -6.96 7.64 -2.49
N GLU A 79 -8.24 7.95 -2.66
CA GLU A 79 -9.09 8.51 -1.61
C GLU A 79 -9.40 7.51 -0.50
N LEU A 80 -9.14 6.22 -0.72
CA LEU A 80 -9.41 5.17 0.27
C LEU A 80 -8.24 4.94 1.22
N VAL A 81 -7.04 5.46 0.91
CA VAL A 81 -5.86 5.29 1.74
C VAL A 81 -5.53 6.60 2.46
N PHE A 82 -4.67 6.48 3.49
CA PHE A 82 -4.22 7.67 4.22
C PHE A 82 -3.46 8.63 3.30
N GLU A 83 -3.52 9.91 3.61
CA GLU A 83 -2.85 10.92 2.81
C GLU A 83 -1.33 10.82 2.89
N ASN A 84 -0.82 10.36 4.04
CA ASN A 84 0.61 10.22 4.26
C ASN A 84 0.92 9.05 5.18
N GLU A 85 2.20 8.69 5.26
CA GLU A 85 2.65 7.55 6.06
C GLU A 85 2.41 7.77 7.55
N GLN A 86 2.61 8.99 8.02
CA GLN A 86 2.47 9.30 9.43
C GLN A 86 1.04 9.08 9.92
N ASP A 87 0.03 9.50 9.15
CA ASP A 87 -1.36 9.28 9.52
C ASP A 87 -1.70 7.80 9.61
N CYS A 88 -1.14 7.01 8.69
CA CYS A 88 -1.32 5.56 8.70
C CYS A 88 -0.72 4.93 9.96
N ILE A 89 0.50 5.33 10.31
CA ILE A 89 1.19 4.82 11.49
C ILE A 89 0.40 5.17 12.77
N GLU A 90 -0.05 6.40 12.87
CA GLU A 90 -0.82 6.85 14.04
C GLU A 90 -2.15 6.11 14.19
N HIS A 91 -2.80 5.80 13.06
CA HIS A 91 -4.06 5.05 13.07
C HIS A 91 -3.86 3.64 13.66
N HIS A 92 -2.72 3.02 13.40
CA HIS A 92 -2.42 1.68 13.89
C HIS A 92 -1.72 1.67 15.26
N ARG A 93 -1.37 2.84 15.80
CA ARG A 93 -0.68 2.92 17.09
C ARG A 93 -1.59 2.41 18.20
N ARG A 94 -1.10 1.43 18.92
CA ARG A 94 -1.80 0.86 20.08
C ARG A 94 -1.55 1.73 21.30
N ARG A 95 -2.63 2.03 22.00
CA ARG A 95 -2.59 2.91 23.18
C ARG A 95 -2.98 2.16 24.45
#